data_c1a560809e4d56251301adc8fd921ecb
#
_entry.id   c1a560809e4d56251301adc8fd921ecb
#
_cell.length_a   1.000
_cell.length_b   1.000
_cell.length_c   1.000
_cell.angle_alpha   90.00
_cell.angle_beta   90.00
_cell.angle_gamma   90.00
#
_symmetry.space_group_name_H-M   'P 1'
#
loop_
_entity.id
_entity.type
_entity.pdbx_description
1 polymer ?
#
loop_
_entity_poly.entity_id
_entity_poly.type
_entity_poly.pdbx_seq_one_letter_code
_entity_poly.pdbx_strand_id
1 'polypeptide(L)'
;YRQCRDLVAPYLDGCHLMDALSDYAFAEKGIVSNPVAAVQHLQPFLDAGVSPLWCYYSGAHGCRDYTGRNLSMPSARTRMIGVQMYLAGIDGFLHWGYNFWHTKFSYDTVDPFLSGDCGGFNPSGDCFLVYPGENGTAMESLRLHAMRGAMEDIRMLELYESFFGRERTEAMVLEIAGGTLNFREYPTEERFFRDLTARVMTDCAGK
;
A
#
# COMPACT_ATOMS: atom_id res chain seq x y z
N TYR A 1 -12.37 22.30 3.18
CA TYR A 1 -12.68 20.90 3.46
C TYR A 1 -13.93 20.76 4.36
N ARG A 2 -13.90 21.29 5.61
CA ARG A 2 -15.02 21.13 6.57
C ARG A 2 -16.36 21.56 5.97
N GLN A 3 -16.43 22.72 5.33
CA GLN A 3 -17.66 23.20 4.69
C GLN A 3 -18.22 22.22 3.64
N CYS A 4 -17.35 21.66 2.79
CA CYS A 4 -17.79 20.67 1.78
C CYS A 4 -18.25 19.39 2.45
N ARG A 5 -17.54 18.91 3.48
CA ARG A 5 -17.92 17.74 4.26
C ARG A 5 -19.30 17.94 4.91
N ASP A 6 -19.51 19.07 5.56
CA ASP A 6 -20.75 19.36 6.28
C ASP A 6 -21.96 19.46 5.33
N LEU A 7 -21.74 19.89 4.08
CA LEU A 7 -22.78 19.90 3.04
C LEU A 7 -23.21 18.48 2.61
N VAL A 8 -22.29 17.52 2.53
CA VAL A 8 -22.58 16.16 2.07
C VAL A 8 -22.93 15.21 3.21
N ALA A 9 -22.51 15.52 4.45
CA ALA A 9 -22.72 14.65 5.60
C ALA A 9 -24.16 14.15 5.81
N PRO A 10 -25.22 14.96 5.62
CA PRO A 10 -26.59 14.50 5.77
C PRO A 10 -27.01 13.42 4.76
N TYR A 11 -26.28 13.29 3.63
CA TYR A 11 -26.56 12.32 2.58
C TYR A 11 -25.70 11.05 2.70
N LEU A 12 -24.79 11.01 3.68
CA LEU A 12 -23.84 9.91 3.89
C LEU A 12 -24.16 9.09 5.14
N ASP A 13 -25.39 9.20 5.66
CA ASP A 13 -25.80 8.41 6.82
C ASP A 13 -25.69 6.90 6.52
N GLY A 14 -25.06 6.18 7.43
CA GLY A 14 -24.73 4.75 7.25
C GLY A 14 -23.54 4.45 6.32
N CYS A 15 -22.91 5.46 5.72
CA CYS A 15 -21.71 5.28 4.89
C CYS A 15 -20.43 5.48 5.70
N HIS A 16 -19.44 4.62 5.43
CA HIS A 16 -18.08 4.83 5.95
C HIS A 16 -17.35 5.85 5.07
N LEU A 17 -17.13 7.06 5.61
CA LEU A 17 -16.38 8.09 4.91
C LEU A 17 -14.88 7.88 5.15
N MET A 18 -14.14 7.62 4.08
CA MET A 18 -12.69 7.54 4.06
C MET A 18 -12.13 8.70 3.27
N ASP A 19 -11.00 9.28 3.70
CA ASP A 19 -10.42 10.40 2.99
C ASP A 19 -8.89 10.34 2.94
N ALA A 20 -8.35 10.53 1.74
CA ALA A 20 -6.91 10.53 1.47
C ALA A 20 -6.27 11.86 1.89
N LEU A 21 -6.24 12.13 3.19
CA LEU A 21 -5.67 13.31 3.81
C LEU A 21 -4.45 12.96 4.66
N SER A 22 -3.29 13.45 4.25
CA SER A 22 -2.01 13.16 4.89
C SER A 22 -1.59 14.16 5.96
N ASP A 23 -2.37 15.21 6.20
CA ASP A 23 -2.17 16.14 7.30
C ASP A 23 -2.92 15.65 8.54
N TYR A 24 -2.17 15.22 9.55
CA TYR A 24 -2.69 14.68 10.80
C TYR A 24 -3.65 15.65 11.53
N ALA A 25 -3.48 16.96 11.36
CA ALA A 25 -4.34 17.95 11.99
C ALA A 25 -5.85 17.79 11.65
N PHE A 26 -6.19 17.14 10.55
CA PHE A 26 -7.60 16.83 10.22
C PHE A 26 -8.16 15.69 11.07
N ALA A 27 -7.35 14.67 11.35
CA ALA A 27 -7.72 13.57 12.24
C ALA A 27 -7.76 14.05 13.70
N GLU A 28 -6.74 14.78 14.15
CA GLU A 28 -6.66 15.35 15.50
C GLU A 28 -7.90 16.21 15.86
N LYS A 29 -8.39 17.00 14.88
CA LYS A 29 -9.59 17.84 15.06
C LYS A 29 -10.91 17.09 14.83
N GLY A 30 -10.88 15.77 14.63
CA GLY A 30 -12.07 14.97 14.38
C GLY A 30 -12.81 15.34 13.08
N ILE A 31 -12.11 15.94 12.11
CA ILE A 31 -12.69 16.33 10.83
C ILE A 31 -12.76 15.10 9.90
N VAL A 32 -11.77 14.20 9.99
CA VAL A 32 -11.71 12.93 9.27
C VAL A 32 -11.67 11.81 10.29
N SER A 33 -12.62 10.88 10.19
CA SER A 33 -12.73 9.74 11.11
C SER A 33 -11.97 8.50 10.64
N ASN A 34 -11.82 8.32 9.31
CA ASN A 34 -11.12 7.19 8.72
C ASN A 34 -10.04 7.73 7.75
N PRO A 35 -8.91 8.20 8.26
CA PRO A 35 -7.86 8.78 7.41
C PRO A 35 -7.17 7.71 6.59
N VAL A 36 -6.84 8.07 5.34
CA VAL A 36 -5.94 7.32 4.47
C VAL A 36 -4.71 8.17 4.26
N ALA A 37 -3.65 7.92 5.02
CA ALA A 37 -2.45 8.76 4.99
C ALA A 37 -1.42 8.24 3.98
N ALA A 38 -0.74 9.14 3.29
CA ALA A 38 0.38 8.75 2.44
C ALA A 38 1.52 8.18 3.29
N VAL A 39 2.20 7.14 2.79
CA VAL A 39 3.25 6.40 3.54
C VAL A 39 4.35 7.30 4.11
N GLN A 40 4.65 8.42 3.46
CA GLN A 40 5.63 9.40 3.94
C GLN A 40 5.10 10.30 5.08
N HIS A 41 3.82 10.27 5.37
CA HIS A 41 3.15 11.08 6.38
C HIS A 41 2.47 10.25 7.49
N LEU A 42 2.71 8.95 7.54
CA LEU A 42 2.06 8.04 8.49
C LEU A 42 2.48 8.26 9.94
N GLN A 43 3.72 8.68 10.19
CA GLN A 43 4.28 8.67 11.54
C GLN A 43 3.43 9.43 12.59
N PRO A 44 2.92 10.64 12.33
CA PRO A 44 2.07 11.35 13.31
C PRO A 44 0.77 10.61 13.65
N PHE A 45 0.20 9.86 12.70
CA PHE A 45 -1.00 9.05 12.93
C PHE A 45 -0.69 7.82 13.79
N LEU A 46 0.46 7.17 13.54
CA LEU A 46 0.93 6.02 14.31
C LEU A 46 1.26 6.43 15.74
N ASP A 47 1.98 7.54 15.93
CA ASP A 47 2.35 8.07 17.25
C ASP A 47 1.10 8.42 18.09
N ALA A 48 0.03 8.84 17.44
CA ALA A 48 -1.25 9.17 18.07
C ALA A 48 -2.17 7.95 18.26
N GLY A 49 -1.80 6.77 17.79
CA GLY A 49 -2.62 5.55 17.89
C GLY A 49 -3.94 5.64 17.12
N VAL A 50 -3.96 6.32 15.97
CA VAL A 50 -5.16 6.46 15.15
C VAL A 50 -5.58 5.10 14.62
N SER A 51 -6.85 4.71 14.85
CA SER A 51 -7.47 3.50 14.31
C SER A 51 -8.96 3.74 14.06
N PRO A 52 -9.52 3.30 12.91
CA PRO A 52 -8.79 2.64 11.82
C PRO A 52 -7.87 3.61 11.06
N LEU A 53 -6.74 3.10 10.59
CA LEU A 53 -5.78 3.84 9.78
C LEU A 53 -5.49 3.10 8.48
N TRP A 54 -5.71 3.76 7.36
CA TRP A 54 -5.31 3.26 6.05
C TRP A 54 -4.11 4.01 5.51
N CYS A 55 -3.40 3.39 4.58
CA CYS A 55 -2.30 4.06 3.91
C CYS A 55 -2.44 4.02 2.39
N TYR A 56 -1.68 4.90 1.73
CA TYR A 56 -1.51 4.88 0.29
C TYR A 56 -0.11 5.37 -0.08
N TYR A 57 0.31 5.08 -1.29
CA TYR A 57 1.39 5.77 -1.97
C TYR A 57 0.93 6.27 -3.33
N SER A 58 1.64 7.26 -3.86
CA SER A 58 1.43 7.75 -5.22
C SER A 58 2.78 8.18 -5.79
N GLY A 59 3.07 7.79 -7.02
CA GLY A 59 4.30 8.14 -7.70
C GLY A 59 4.51 9.64 -7.90
N ALA A 60 3.42 10.42 -7.91
CA ALA A 60 3.47 11.87 -8.04
C ALA A 60 4.20 12.59 -6.88
N HIS A 61 4.39 11.93 -5.74
CA HIS A 61 5.03 12.51 -4.56
C HIS A 61 6.56 12.26 -4.47
N GLY A 62 7.20 11.78 -5.54
CA GLY A 62 8.66 11.64 -5.62
C GLY A 62 9.30 10.70 -4.59
N CYS A 63 8.62 9.63 -4.23
CA CYS A 63 8.95 8.74 -3.14
C CYS A 63 10.11 7.79 -3.48
N ARG A 64 11.34 8.30 -3.65
CA ARG A 64 12.51 7.44 -3.98
C ARG A 64 12.81 6.40 -2.91
N ASP A 65 12.60 6.74 -1.64
CA ASP A 65 12.98 5.91 -0.49
C ASP A 65 11.82 5.06 0.05
N TYR A 66 10.60 5.27 -0.43
CA TYR A 66 9.41 4.56 0.01
C TYR A 66 9.02 3.44 -0.98
N THR A 67 8.20 2.53 -0.52
CA THR A 67 7.55 1.54 -1.40
C THR A 67 6.68 2.23 -2.44
N GLY A 68 6.55 1.60 -3.57
CA GLY A 68 5.77 2.09 -4.69
C GLY A 68 5.64 1.00 -5.76
N ARG A 69 5.09 1.34 -6.92
CA ARG A 69 4.88 0.37 -8.00
C ARG A 69 5.34 0.87 -9.38
N ASN A 70 6.31 1.77 -9.39
CA ASN A 70 6.87 2.29 -10.63
C ASN A 70 7.61 1.19 -11.40
N LEU A 71 7.61 1.25 -12.73
CA LEU A 71 8.32 0.29 -13.59
C LEU A 71 9.83 0.22 -13.32
N SER A 72 10.41 1.31 -12.82
CA SER A 72 11.83 1.39 -12.45
C SER A 72 12.17 0.75 -11.10
N MET A 73 11.15 0.31 -10.33
CA MET A 73 11.36 -0.30 -9.02
C MET A 73 11.43 -1.82 -9.12
N PRO A 74 12.32 -2.48 -8.38
CA PRO A 74 12.26 -3.93 -8.20
C PRO A 74 10.92 -4.36 -7.61
N SER A 75 10.38 -5.51 -8.04
CA SER A 75 9.10 -6.05 -7.55
C SER A 75 9.09 -6.28 -6.03
N ALA A 76 10.24 -6.62 -5.45
CA ALA A 76 10.42 -6.73 -4.00
C ALA A 76 10.01 -5.46 -3.25
N ARG A 77 10.34 -4.28 -3.79
CA ARG A 77 9.92 -3.00 -3.19
C ARG A 77 8.41 -2.80 -3.23
N THR A 78 7.76 -3.19 -4.33
CA THR A 78 6.29 -3.13 -4.43
C THR A 78 5.64 -4.07 -3.42
N ARG A 79 6.18 -5.30 -3.26
CA ARG A 79 5.67 -6.32 -2.34
C ARG A 79 5.85 -5.94 -0.87
N MET A 80 6.90 -5.16 -0.53
CA MET A 80 7.25 -4.80 0.85
C MET A 80 6.12 -4.08 1.60
N ILE A 81 5.21 -3.41 0.91
CA ILE A 81 4.10 -2.70 1.55
C ILE A 81 3.27 -3.62 2.47
N GLY A 82 3.11 -4.90 2.14
CA GLY A 82 2.38 -5.85 2.99
C GLY A 82 3.03 -6.04 4.36
N VAL A 83 4.34 -6.28 4.40
CA VAL A 83 5.08 -6.44 5.65
C VAL A 83 5.10 -5.14 6.47
N GLN A 84 5.26 -4.00 5.80
CA GLN A 84 5.22 -2.69 6.43
C GLN A 84 3.85 -2.39 7.07
N MET A 85 2.77 -2.68 6.35
CA MET A 85 1.40 -2.53 6.87
C MET A 85 1.17 -3.43 8.09
N TYR A 86 1.58 -4.70 8.00
CA TYR A 86 1.47 -5.63 9.11
C TYR A 86 2.19 -5.08 10.35
N LEU A 87 3.48 -4.73 10.26
CA LEU A 87 4.26 -4.23 11.39
C LEU A 87 3.70 -2.94 11.99
N ALA A 88 3.18 -2.05 11.18
CA ALA A 88 2.61 -0.77 11.61
C ALA A 88 1.15 -0.86 12.07
N GLY A 89 0.49 -2.03 11.98
CA GLY A 89 -0.92 -2.18 12.34
C GLY A 89 -1.86 -1.37 11.44
N ILE A 90 -1.56 -1.29 10.15
CA ILE A 90 -2.37 -0.56 9.16
C ILE A 90 -3.53 -1.43 8.70
N ASP A 91 -4.76 -0.90 8.80
CA ASP A 91 -5.99 -1.65 8.50
C ASP A 91 -6.26 -1.84 7.00
N GLY A 92 -5.71 -0.98 6.15
CA GLY A 92 -5.95 -1.11 4.72
C GLY A 92 -5.06 -0.24 3.84
N PHE A 93 -5.10 -0.56 2.56
CA PHE A 93 -4.33 0.13 1.52
C PHE A 93 -5.24 0.65 0.41
N LEU A 94 -5.04 1.89 0.03
CA LEU A 94 -5.73 2.52 -1.08
C LEU A 94 -4.73 2.87 -2.18
N HIS A 95 -5.14 2.73 -3.43
CA HIS A 95 -4.44 3.35 -4.55
C HIS A 95 -5.45 3.87 -5.57
N TRP A 96 -5.20 5.07 -6.07
CA TRP A 96 -6.10 5.77 -6.97
C TRP A 96 -6.23 5.14 -8.36
N GLY A 97 -5.18 4.47 -8.86
CA GLY A 97 -5.12 3.93 -10.21
C GLY A 97 -5.01 2.41 -10.23
N TYR A 98 -5.97 1.71 -10.84
CA TYR A 98 -5.91 0.27 -11.12
C TYR A 98 -5.78 0.02 -12.63
N ASN A 99 -6.57 0.72 -13.43
CA ASN A 99 -6.64 0.66 -14.88
C ASN A 99 -6.83 2.06 -15.49
N PHE A 100 -6.13 3.05 -14.95
CA PHE A 100 -6.23 4.41 -15.43
C PHE A 100 -5.34 4.58 -16.67
N TRP A 101 -5.95 4.50 -17.83
CA TRP A 101 -5.32 4.64 -19.16
C TRP A 101 -5.71 5.95 -19.82
N HIS A 102 -5.50 7.05 -19.08
CA HIS A 102 -5.87 8.39 -19.53
C HIS A 102 -4.77 9.39 -19.22
N THR A 103 -4.79 10.51 -19.95
CA THR A 103 -3.99 11.68 -19.60
C THR A 103 -4.53 12.33 -18.32
N LYS A 104 -3.80 13.30 -17.79
CA LYS A 104 -4.22 14.10 -16.65
C LYS A 104 -5.65 14.64 -16.84
N PHE A 105 -6.48 14.51 -15.80
CA PHE A 105 -7.90 14.89 -15.80
C PHE A 105 -8.79 14.10 -16.81
N SER A 106 -8.28 12.99 -17.33
CA SER A 106 -9.01 12.13 -18.29
C SER A 106 -9.45 12.84 -19.56
N TYR A 107 -8.68 13.80 -20.04
CA TYR A 107 -8.99 14.50 -21.28
C TYR A 107 -8.89 13.59 -22.50
N ASP A 108 -7.87 12.71 -22.52
CA ASP A 108 -7.64 11.77 -23.62
C ASP A 108 -7.33 10.38 -23.08
N THR A 109 -7.56 9.36 -23.90
CA THR A 109 -7.07 8.01 -23.63
C THR A 109 -5.63 7.87 -24.12
N VAL A 110 -4.85 7.03 -23.44
CA VAL A 110 -3.50 6.65 -23.84
C VAL A 110 -3.43 5.15 -24.06
N ASP A 111 -2.57 4.74 -24.99
CA ASP A 111 -2.19 3.33 -25.10
C ASP A 111 -1.16 3.01 -23.99
N PRO A 112 -1.51 2.19 -22.99
CA PRO A 112 -0.64 1.90 -21.86
C PRO A 112 0.59 1.06 -22.24
N PHE A 113 0.60 0.44 -23.43
CA PHE A 113 1.77 -0.25 -23.96
C PHE A 113 2.82 0.72 -24.51
N LEU A 114 2.41 1.92 -24.91
CA LEU A 114 3.28 2.98 -25.44
C LEU A 114 3.58 4.07 -24.41
N SER A 115 2.63 4.35 -23.50
CA SER A 115 2.75 5.39 -22.48
C SER A 115 2.48 4.82 -21.08
N GLY A 116 3.54 4.38 -20.42
CA GLY A 116 3.47 3.87 -19.04
C GLY A 116 3.23 4.95 -17.98
N ASP A 117 3.39 6.22 -18.36
CA ASP A 117 3.32 7.42 -17.50
C ASP A 117 2.04 8.25 -17.69
N CYS A 118 1.07 7.72 -18.44
CA CYS A 118 -0.19 8.39 -18.71
C CYS A 118 -0.02 9.76 -19.39
N GLY A 119 0.86 9.84 -20.40
CA GLY A 119 1.15 11.07 -21.12
C GLY A 119 2.01 12.06 -20.33
N GLY A 120 2.95 11.56 -19.51
CA GLY A 120 3.86 12.37 -18.69
C GLY A 120 3.24 12.88 -17.39
N PHE A 121 2.09 12.34 -16.99
CA PHE A 121 1.37 12.79 -15.79
C PHE A 121 1.95 12.21 -14.50
N ASN A 122 2.39 10.95 -14.52
CA ASN A 122 2.92 10.24 -13.35
C ASN A 122 4.16 9.40 -13.71
N PRO A 123 4.94 8.96 -12.74
CA PRO A 123 5.98 7.97 -13.00
C PRO A 123 5.40 6.72 -13.65
N SER A 124 6.13 6.18 -14.64
CA SER A 124 5.69 5.01 -15.40
C SER A 124 5.31 3.84 -14.49
N GLY A 125 4.11 3.30 -14.69
CA GLY A 125 3.57 2.17 -13.96
C GLY A 125 2.71 2.50 -12.76
N ASP A 126 2.73 3.74 -12.27
CA ASP A 126 1.91 4.14 -11.11
C ASP A 126 0.40 4.14 -11.42
N CYS A 127 0.03 4.52 -12.64
CA CYS A 127 -1.37 4.73 -13.03
C CYS A 127 -2.19 3.44 -13.16
N PHE A 128 -1.55 2.30 -13.40
CA PHE A 128 -2.27 1.06 -13.65
C PHE A 128 -1.49 -0.20 -13.25
N LEU A 129 -2.22 -1.24 -12.89
CA LEU A 129 -1.72 -2.59 -12.58
C LEU A 129 -2.08 -3.61 -13.67
N VAL A 130 -3.04 -3.26 -14.52
CA VAL A 130 -3.49 -4.11 -15.62
C VAL A 130 -3.42 -3.37 -16.94
N TYR A 131 -3.26 -4.12 -18.02
CA TYR A 131 -3.29 -3.62 -19.39
C TYR A 131 -4.60 -4.07 -20.07
N PRO A 132 -5.08 -3.33 -21.08
CA PRO A 132 -6.23 -3.77 -21.84
C PRO A 132 -5.87 -5.04 -22.65
N GLY A 133 -6.62 -6.09 -22.45
CA GLY A 133 -6.51 -7.32 -23.23
C GLY A 133 -7.55 -7.38 -24.36
N GLU A 134 -7.49 -8.43 -25.15
CA GLU A 134 -8.46 -8.66 -26.21
C GLU A 134 -9.87 -8.90 -25.63
N ASN A 135 -10.89 -8.48 -26.38
CA ASN A 135 -12.32 -8.68 -26.06
C ASN A 135 -12.75 -8.15 -24.68
N GLY A 136 -12.11 -7.06 -24.22
CA GLY A 136 -12.44 -6.42 -22.95
C GLY A 136 -11.91 -7.16 -21.72
N THR A 137 -10.97 -8.09 -21.88
CA THR A 137 -10.28 -8.74 -20.78
C THR A 137 -9.17 -7.85 -20.23
N ALA A 138 -8.66 -8.17 -19.05
CA ALA A 138 -7.48 -7.51 -18.46
C ALA A 138 -6.25 -8.42 -18.58
N MET A 139 -5.11 -7.83 -18.98
CA MET A 139 -3.80 -8.46 -18.90
C MET A 139 -3.12 -8.05 -17.60
N GLU A 140 -2.72 -9.02 -16.80
CA GLU A 140 -2.05 -8.79 -15.52
C GLU A 140 -0.60 -8.33 -15.72
N SER A 141 -0.16 -7.37 -14.92
CA SER A 141 1.25 -6.97 -14.87
C SER A 141 1.99 -7.66 -13.73
N LEU A 142 3.33 -7.72 -13.80
CA LEU A 142 4.16 -8.17 -12.68
C LEU A 142 3.93 -7.37 -11.40
N ARG A 143 3.55 -6.09 -11.51
CA ARG A 143 3.22 -5.25 -10.36
C ARG A 143 1.94 -5.72 -9.66
N LEU A 144 0.94 -6.20 -10.40
CA LEU A 144 -0.25 -6.81 -9.81
C LEU A 144 0.10 -8.06 -9.01
N HIS A 145 0.97 -8.93 -9.55
CA HIS A 145 1.45 -10.10 -8.83
C HIS A 145 2.27 -9.74 -7.59
N ALA A 146 3.10 -8.68 -7.66
CA ALA A 146 3.82 -8.19 -6.48
C ALA A 146 2.87 -7.67 -5.40
N MET A 147 1.81 -6.94 -5.76
CA MET A 147 0.77 -6.49 -4.83
C MET A 147 -0.02 -7.66 -4.24
N ARG A 148 -0.35 -8.66 -5.05
CA ARG A 148 -0.95 -9.91 -4.56
C ARG A 148 -0.04 -10.58 -3.53
N GLY A 149 1.27 -10.71 -3.82
CA GLY A 149 2.25 -11.25 -2.88
C GLY A 149 2.29 -10.45 -1.57
N ALA A 150 2.17 -9.13 -1.61
CA ALA A 150 2.08 -8.29 -0.41
C ALA A 150 0.88 -8.66 0.48
N MET A 151 -0.28 -8.92 -0.13
CA MET A 151 -1.48 -9.33 0.63
C MET A 151 -1.37 -10.77 1.16
N GLU A 152 -0.70 -11.65 0.42
CA GLU A 152 -0.38 -13.01 0.87
C GLU A 152 0.61 -12.99 2.05
N ASP A 153 1.58 -12.07 2.05
CA ASP A 153 2.52 -11.90 3.17
C ASP A 153 1.82 -11.44 4.45
N ILE A 154 0.85 -10.52 4.38
CA ILE A 154 0.04 -10.13 5.55
C ILE A 154 -0.65 -11.36 6.14
N ARG A 155 -1.35 -12.14 5.32
CA ARG A 155 -2.06 -13.35 5.78
C ARG A 155 -1.13 -14.40 6.37
N MET A 156 0.07 -14.54 5.79
CA MET A 156 1.10 -15.46 6.27
C MET A 156 1.60 -15.02 7.66
N LEU A 157 1.80 -13.72 7.86
CA LEU A 157 2.21 -13.16 9.15
C LEU A 157 1.09 -13.25 10.20
N GLU A 158 -0.15 -13.00 9.83
CA GLU A 158 -1.33 -13.19 10.69
C GLU A 158 -1.47 -14.66 11.12
N LEU A 159 -1.25 -15.60 10.20
CA LEU A 159 -1.24 -17.03 10.53
C LEU A 159 -0.13 -17.36 11.53
N TYR A 160 1.09 -16.87 11.30
CA TYR A 160 2.21 -17.07 12.22
C TYR A 160 1.90 -16.46 13.60
N GLU A 161 1.34 -15.24 13.62
CA GLU A 161 0.91 -14.57 14.84
C GLU A 161 -0.12 -15.40 15.64
N SER A 162 -1.05 -16.05 14.94
CA SER A 162 -2.06 -16.89 15.59
C SER A 162 -1.47 -18.07 16.37
N PHE A 163 -0.29 -18.55 15.99
CA PHE A 163 0.43 -19.63 16.69
C PHE A 163 1.43 -19.13 17.73
N PHE A 164 2.08 -18.01 17.47
CA PHE A 164 3.25 -17.59 18.23
C PHE A 164 3.10 -16.22 18.92
N GLY A 165 2.06 -15.48 18.63
CA GLY A 165 1.78 -14.15 19.15
C GLY A 165 2.50 -13.03 18.39
N ARG A 166 1.96 -11.82 18.52
CA ARG A 166 2.38 -10.61 17.80
C ARG A 166 3.86 -10.28 18.03
N GLU A 167 4.28 -10.21 19.26
CA GLU A 167 5.65 -9.83 19.65
C GLU A 167 6.70 -10.73 19.03
N ARG A 168 6.45 -12.07 19.02
CA ARG A 168 7.38 -13.02 18.42
C ARG A 168 7.38 -12.93 16.89
N THR A 169 6.25 -12.62 16.27
CA THR A 169 6.13 -12.43 14.82
C THR A 169 6.94 -11.21 14.39
N GLU A 170 6.79 -10.09 15.08
CA GLU A 170 7.56 -8.87 14.81
C GLU A 170 9.07 -9.09 14.99
N ALA A 171 9.47 -9.75 16.08
CA ALA A 171 10.88 -10.06 16.32
C ALA A 171 11.47 -10.93 15.21
N MET A 172 10.74 -11.94 14.74
CA MET A 172 11.15 -12.82 13.63
C MET A 172 11.32 -12.04 12.32
N VAL A 173 10.36 -11.15 11.98
CA VAL A 173 10.44 -10.30 10.79
C VAL A 173 11.65 -9.37 10.86
N LEU A 174 11.89 -8.73 12.00
CA LEU A 174 13.03 -7.83 12.19
C LEU A 174 14.36 -8.56 12.17
N GLU A 175 14.45 -9.77 12.73
CA GLU A 175 15.65 -10.64 12.64
C GLU A 175 16.02 -10.90 11.19
N ILE A 176 15.05 -11.30 10.35
CA ILE A 176 15.26 -11.58 8.91
C ILE A 176 15.60 -10.30 8.14
N ALA A 177 15.04 -9.17 8.54
CA ALA A 177 15.36 -7.87 7.94
C ALA A 177 16.73 -7.33 8.30
N GLY A 178 17.42 -7.91 9.29
CA GLY A 178 18.72 -7.44 9.77
C GLY A 178 18.64 -6.34 10.82
N GLY A 179 17.47 -6.18 11.48
CA GLY A 179 17.28 -5.33 12.65
C GLY A 179 16.22 -4.24 12.48
N THR A 180 16.25 -3.47 11.39
CA THR A 180 15.29 -2.37 11.18
C THR A 180 14.43 -2.62 9.95
N LEU A 181 13.10 -2.44 10.12
CA LEU A 181 12.15 -2.39 9.01
C LEU A 181 11.07 -1.36 9.32
N ASN A 182 11.01 -0.33 8.50
CA ASN A 182 9.97 0.70 8.55
C ASN A 182 9.63 1.17 7.12
N PHE A 183 8.87 2.24 6.96
CA PHE A 183 8.47 2.71 5.63
C PHE A 183 9.61 3.33 4.79
N ARG A 184 10.77 3.66 5.38
CA ARG A 184 11.95 4.23 4.69
C ARG A 184 13.12 3.27 4.62
N GLU A 185 13.33 2.48 5.66
CA GLU A 185 14.44 1.55 5.80
C GLU A 185 13.88 0.12 5.78
N TYR A 186 14.13 -0.61 4.71
CA TYR A 186 13.62 -1.95 4.52
C TYR A 186 14.46 -2.73 3.50
N PRO A 187 14.47 -4.06 3.55
CA PRO A 187 15.12 -4.89 2.54
C PRO A 187 14.48 -4.69 1.16
N THR A 188 15.30 -4.54 0.12
CA THR A 188 14.87 -4.37 -1.26
C THR A 188 15.05 -5.63 -2.12
N GLU A 189 15.56 -6.70 -1.51
CA GLU A 189 15.95 -7.94 -2.17
C GLU A 189 14.87 -9.01 -2.04
N GLU A 190 14.63 -9.76 -3.11
CA GLU A 190 13.73 -10.93 -3.11
C GLU A 190 14.12 -12.00 -2.06
N ARG A 191 15.38 -12.04 -1.69
CA ARG A 191 15.88 -12.93 -0.64
C ARG A 191 15.12 -12.80 0.66
N PHE A 192 14.78 -11.57 1.07
CA PHE A 192 14.02 -11.31 2.29
C PHE A 192 12.70 -12.13 2.31
N PHE A 193 11.93 -12.08 1.23
CA PHE A 193 10.64 -12.79 1.15
C PHE A 193 10.79 -14.31 1.12
N ARG A 194 11.87 -14.82 0.49
CA ARG A 194 12.17 -16.25 0.53
C ARG A 194 12.51 -16.72 1.92
N ASP A 195 13.37 -15.98 2.62
CA ASP A 195 13.82 -16.31 3.97
C ASP A 195 12.63 -16.21 4.95
N LEU A 196 11.76 -15.17 4.80
CA LEU A 196 10.54 -15.01 5.58
C LEU A 196 9.58 -16.18 5.39
N THR A 197 9.28 -16.53 4.14
CA THR A 197 8.40 -17.66 3.82
C THR A 197 8.97 -18.98 4.35
N ALA A 198 10.25 -19.23 4.14
CA ALA A 198 10.92 -20.46 4.61
C ALA A 198 10.86 -20.58 6.15
N ARG A 199 11.07 -19.48 6.87
CA ARG A 199 10.99 -19.42 8.34
C ARG A 199 9.58 -19.73 8.81
N VAL A 200 8.56 -19.08 8.25
CA VAL A 200 7.16 -19.33 8.62
C VAL A 200 6.77 -20.77 8.34
N MET A 201 7.10 -21.32 7.17
CA MET A 201 6.80 -22.70 6.84
C MET A 201 7.49 -23.69 7.78
N THR A 202 8.74 -23.45 8.13
CA THR A 202 9.50 -24.31 9.05
C THR A 202 8.90 -24.30 10.44
N ASP A 203 8.63 -23.11 10.99
CA ASP A 203 8.14 -22.95 12.37
C ASP A 203 6.69 -23.46 12.51
N CYS A 204 5.87 -23.38 11.45
CA CYS A 204 4.48 -23.83 11.45
C CYS A 204 4.30 -25.31 11.07
N ALA A 205 5.31 -25.98 10.51
CA ALA A 205 5.20 -27.35 10.00
C ALA A 205 4.82 -28.41 11.06
N GLY A 206 4.84 -28.08 12.31
CA GLY A 206 4.48 -28.97 13.44
C GLY A 206 3.23 -28.51 14.20
N LYS A 207 2.49 -27.53 13.70
CA LYS A 207 1.29 -26.97 14.32
C LYS A 207 0.03 -27.32 13.56
#